data_ac9eea70b1ffea984a6870f72c2a692b
#
_entry.id   ac9eea70b1ffea984a6870f72c2a692b
#
_cell.length_a   1.000
_cell.length_b   1.000
_cell.length_c   1.000
_cell.angle_alpha   90.00
_cell.angle_beta   90.00
_cell.angle_gamma   90.00
#
_symmetry.space_group_name_H-M   'P 1'
#
loop_
_entity.id
_entity.type
_entity.pdbx_description
1 polymer ?
#
loop_
_entity_poly.entity_id
_entity_poly.type
_entity_poly.pdbx_seq_one_letter_code
_entity_poly.pdbx_strand_id
1 'polypeptide(L)'
;MGPVLLQNGGAFQFRTSIMTTSPLFATRGSDAEIEEGSAFAPKFDADGLIPAITTDATTGEVLMFAWMNAEALERTITTGEAWYWSRSRKGLWRKGETSGQTQTVKEIRIDCDQDALLLKVEVGGDGGACHVGYRSCFYRSVPIGPASASPALRFVERKLRDGHKHD
;
A
#
# COMPACT_ATOMS: atom_id res chain seq x y z
N MET A 1 -12.95 61.64 27.66
CA MET A 1 -11.76 60.92 27.16
C MET A 1 -11.91 59.45 27.49
N GLY A 2 -12.38 58.64 26.56
CA GLY A 2 -12.54 57.21 26.72
C GLY A 2 -11.53 56.46 25.84
N PRO A 3 -11.00 55.32 26.26
CA PRO A 3 -10.05 54.58 25.46
C PRO A 3 -10.72 53.78 24.38
N VAL A 4 -10.13 53.81 23.19
CA VAL A 4 -10.51 53.05 22.01
C VAL A 4 -10.13 51.58 22.22
N LEU A 5 -11.10 50.66 22.09
CA LEU A 5 -10.88 49.22 22.01
C LEU A 5 -10.53 48.84 20.55
N LEU A 6 -9.29 48.43 20.36
CA LEU A 6 -8.85 47.76 19.14
C LEU A 6 -9.31 46.30 19.16
N GLN A 7 -10.27 45.96 18.31
CA GLN A 7 -10.65 44.57 18.05
C GLN A 7 -9.66 43.95 17.07
N ASN A 8 -8.86 43.01 17.56
CA ASN A 8 -8.06 42.14 16.75
C ASN A 8 -8.93 41.01 16.19
N GLY A 9 -9.40 41.16 14.95
CA GLY A 9 -10.03 40.13 14.18
C GLY A 9 -9.03 39.07 13.76
N GLY A 10 -8.95 37.96 14.50
CA GLY A 10 -8.22 36.76 14.08
C GLY A 10 -8.95 36.10 12.92
N ALA A 11 -8.46 36.28 11.72
CA ALA A 11 -8.91 35.52 10.56
C ALA A 11 -8.46 34.07 10.72
N PHE A 12 -9.40 33.18 10.98
CA PHE A 12 -9.22 31.74 10.85
C PHE A 12 -8.98 31.43 9.38
N GLN A 13 -7.72 31.27 9.00
CA GLN A 13 -7.38 30.75 7.67
C GLN A 13 -7.66 29.25 7.69
N PHE A 14 -8.78 28.87 7.06
CA PHE A 14 -8.98 27.49 6.62
C PHE A 14 -7.85 27.19 5.60
N ARG A 15 -6.87 26.42 6.05
CA ARG A 15 -5.95 25.78 5.10
C ARG A 15 -6.77 24.75 4.32
N THR A 16 -7.23 25.16 3.16
CA THR A 16 -7.71 24.24 2.14
C THR A 16 -6.52 23.37 1.79
N SER A 17 -6.54 22.11 2.22
CA SER A 17 -5.60 21.09 1.76
C SER A 17 -5.81 20.99 0.26
N ILE A 18 -4.92 21.57 -0.53
CA ILE A 18 -4.89 21.35 -1.96
C ILE A 18 -4.50 19.87 -2.11
N MET A 19 -5.48 19.02 -2.41
CA MET A 19 -5.22 17.68 -2.88
C MET A 19 -4.46 17.83 -4.19
N THR A 20 -3.15 17.65 -4.13
CA THR A 20 -2.30 17.61 -5.31
C THR A 20 -2.68 16.33 -6.07
N THR A 21 -3.56 16.46 -7.04
CA THR A 21 -3.88 15.36 -7.96
C THR A 21 -2.62 15.09 -8.76
N SER A 22 -2.06 13.90 -8.67
CA SER A 22 -0.97 13.47 -9.53
C SER A 22 -1.39 13.58 -10.99
N PRO A 23 -0.55 14.11 -11.89
CA PRO A 23 -0.86 14.15 -13.31
C PRO A 23 -1.03 12.75 -13.94
N LEU A 24 -0.62 11.69 -13.23
CA LEU A 24 -0.80 10.30 -13.67
C LEU A 24 -2.22 9.76 -13.42
N PHE A 25 -3.03 10.41 -12.59
CA PHE A 25 -4.35 9.93 -12.22
C PHE A 25 -5.43 10.80 -12.87
N ALA A 26 -6.34 10.13 -13.55
CA ALA A 26 -7.51 10.79 -14.12
C ALA A 26 -8.50 11.19 -13.01
N THR A 27 -9.34 12.17 -13.31
CA THR A 27 -10.50 12.47 -12.46
C THR A 27 -11.51 11.34 -12.57
N ARG A 28 -12.08 10.92 -11.44
CA ARG A 28 -13.10 9.88 -11.41
C ARG A 28 -14.38 10.38 -12.08
N GLY A 29 -14.90 9.58 -12.99
CA GLY A 29 -16.17 9.79 -13.68
C GLY A 29 -17.31 8.99 -13.04
N SER A 30 -18.30 8.64 -13.87
CA SER A 30 -19.41 7.75 -13.51
C SER A 30 -18.91 6.31 -13.28
N ASP A 31 -19.72 5.47 -12.63
CA ASP A 31 -19.38 4.06 -12.38
C ASP A 31 -19.09 3.31 -13.69
N ALA A 32 -19.90 3.54 -14.75
CA ALA A 32 -19.65 2.92 -16.05
C ALA A 32 -18.31 3.36 -16.68
N GLU A 33 -17.93 4.63 -16.55
CA GLU A 33 -16.63 5.10 -17.02
C GLU A 33 -15.46 4.52 -16.23
N ILE A 34 -15.67 4.25 -14.94
CA ILE A 34 -14.66 3.63 -14.08
C ILE A 34 -14.52 2.13 -14.36
N GLU A 35 -15.66 1.41 -14.46
CA GLU A 35 -15.69 -0.05 -14.55
C GLU A 35 -15.41 -0.58 -15.97
N GLU A 36 -15.83 0.15 -16.99
CA GLU A 36 -15.73 -0.26 -18.40
C GLU A 36 -14.76 0.62 -19.22
N GLY A 37 -14.30 1.73 -18.67
CA GLY A 37 -13.38 2.65 -19.33
C GLY A 37 -11.92 2.25 -19.20
N SER A 38 -11.05 3.07 -19.78
CA SER A 38 -9.58 2.86 -19.73
C SER A 38 -8.85 3.92 -18.92
N ALA A 39 -9.57 4.87 -18.30
CA ALA A 39 -8.97 5.92 -17.50
C ALA A 39 -8.49 5.37 -16.16
N PHE A 40 -7.23 5.62 -15.80
CA PHE A 40 -6.68 5.25 -14.50
C PHE A 40 -7.02 6.32 -13.47
N ALA A 41 -8.05 6.05 -12.68
CA ALA A 41 -8.60 6.97 -11.68
C ALA A 41 -8.73 6.27 -10.31
N PRO A 42 -7.60 5.93 -9.65
CA PRO A 42 -7.60 5.15 -8.42
C PRO A 42 -8.38 5.85 -7.31
N LYS A 43 -9.13 5.05 -6.54
CA LYS A 43 -9.92 5.51 -5.41
C LYS A 43 -9.17 5.27 -4.11
N PHE A 44 -8.68 6.35 -3.55
CA PHE A 44 -8.08 6.33 -2.22
C PHE A 44 -9.17 6.45 -1.15
N ASP A 45 -8.92 5.85 0.00
CA ASP A 45 -9.82 5.96 1.16
C ASP A 45 -9.76 7.38 1.80
N ALA A 46 -10.48 7.56 2.93
CA ALA A 46 -10.52 8.83 3.64
C ALA A 46 -9.15 9.29 4.18
N ASP A 47 -8.23 8.37 4.38
CA ASP A 47 -6.85 8.64 4.80
C ASP A 47 -5.89 8.86 3.62
N GLY A 48 -6.40 8.82 2.39
CA GLY A 48 -5.62 8.96 1.16
C GLY A 48 -4.82 7.71 0.82
N LEU A 49 -5.29 6.52 1.22
CA LEU A 49 -4.62 5.25 1.05
C LEU A 49 -5.41 4.31 0.13
N ILE A 50 -4.68 3.48 -0.60
CA ILE A 50 -5.21 2.39 -1.41
C ILE A 50 -4.50 1.09 -1.03
N PRO A 51 -5.23 -0.03 -0.82
CA PRO A 51 -4.62 -1.32 -0.53
C PRO A 51 -3.87 -1.87 -1.74
N ALA A 52 -2.74 -2.53 -1.47
CA ALA A 52 -1.91 -3.16 -2.48
C ALA A 52 -1.60 -4.61 -2.09
N ILE A 53 -2.12 -5.55 -2.87
CA ILE A 53 -1.79 -6.96 -2.80
C ILE A 53 -0.58 -7.19 -3.69
N THR A 54 0.47 -7.83 -3.16
CA THR A 54 1.69 -8.11 -3.92
C THR A 54 1.83 -9.60 -4.14
N THR A 55 2.00 -10.00 -5.40
CA THR A 55 2.16 -11.38 -5.83
C THR A 55 3.48 -11.59 -6.55
N ASP A 56 3.97 -12.81 -6.52
CA ASP A 56 5.09 -13.23 -7.38
C ASP A 56 4.66 -13.22 -8.84
N ALA A 57 5.46 -12.58 -9.70
CA ALA A 57 5.13 -12.41 -11.12
C ALA A 57 5.12 -13.73 -11.89
N THR A 58 5.84 -14.75 -11.44
CA THR A 58 5.98 -16.05 -12.10
C THR A 58 4.93 -17.04 -11.60
N THR A 59 4.78 -17.14 -10.28
CA THR A 59 3.94 -18.17 -9.65
C THR A 59 2.52 -17.69 -9.34
N GLY A 60 2.31 -16.37 -9.22
CA GLY A 60 1.06 -15.79 -8.76
C GLY A 60 0.83 -15.90 -7.24
N GLU A 61 1.79 -16.45 -6.50
CA GLU A 61 1.72 -16.57 -5.06
C GLU A 61 1.56 -15.20 -4.40
N VAL A 62 0.64 -15.07 -3.46
CA VAL A 62 0.48 -13.85 -2.67
C VAL A 62 1.62 -13.73 -1.69
N LEU A 63 2.40 -12.66 -1.81
CA LEU A 63 3.61 -12.45 -1.01
C LEU A 63 3.34 -11.56 0.20
N MET A 64 2.62 -10.47 0.02
CA MET A 64 2.34 -9.52 1.08
C MET A 64 1.14 -8.63 0.75
N PHE A 65 0.68 -7.93 1.76
CA PHE A 65 -0.28 -6.84 1.67
C PHE A 65 0.31 -5.58 2.31
N ALA A 66 0.13 -4.45 1.67
CA ALA A 66 0.54 -3.15 2.21
C ALA A 66 -0.38 -2.03 1.70
N TRP A 67 -0.09 -0.80 2.10
CA TRP A 67 -0.82 0.39 1.70
C TRP A 67 0.06 1.30 0.85
N MET A 68 -0.56 2.00 -0.09
CA MET A 68 0.06 3.07 -0.85
C MET A 68 -0.75 4.35 -0.67
N ASN A 69 -0.06 5.48 -0.55
CA ASN A 69 -0.67 6.78 -0.83
C ASN A 69 -0.44 7.14 -2.30
N ALA A 70 -0.96 8.27 -2.75
CA ALA A 70 -0.79 8.70 -4.14
C ALA A 70 0.67 8.79 -4.56
N GLU A 71 1.55 9.32 -3.70
CA GLU A 71 2.99 9.43 -3.98
C GLU A 71 3.69 8.06 -4.08
N ALA A 72 3.34 7.11 -3.21
CA ALA A 72 3.88 5.74 -3.28
C ALA A 72 3.51 5.07 -4.60
N LEU A 73 2.25 5.19 -5.02
CA LEU A 73 1.76 4.64 -6.29
C LEU A 73 2.44 5.29 -7.48
N GLU A 74 2.56 6.62 -7.49
CA GLU A 74 3.25 7.36 -8.55
C GLU A 74 4.72 6.95 -8.67
N ARG A 75 5.43 6.85 -7.54
CA ARG A 75 6.83 6.38 -7.53
C ARG A 75 6.94 4.95 -8.03
N THR A 76 6.02 4.08 -7.63
CA THR A 76 6.00 2.70 -8.10
C THR A 76 5.84 2.62 -9.62
N ILE A 77 4.92 3.39 -10.20
CA ILE A 77 4.70 3.44 -11.65
C ILE A 77 5.91 4.00 -12.39
N THR A 78 6.51 5.07 -11.88
CA THR A 78 7.59 5.77 -12.57
C THR A 78 8.95 5.08 -12.45
N THR A 79 9.21 4.38 -11.35
CA THR A 79 10.50 3.72 -11.12
C THR A 79 10.49 2.23 -11.45
N GLY A 80 9.32 1.59 -11.49
CA GLY A 80 9.20 0.14 -11.60
C GLY A 80 9.62 -0.62 -10.34
N GLU A 81 9.84 0.08 -9.22
CA GLU A 81 10.14 -0.49 -7.90
C GLU A 81 8.97 -0.28 -6.96
N ALA A 82 8.66 -1.27 -6.10
CA ALA A 82 7.54 -1.17 -5.20
C ALA A 82 7.80 -0.21 -4.03
N TRP A 83 7.04 0.87 -3.99
CA TRP A 83 6.98 1.85 -2.92
C TRP A 83 5.66 1.72 -2.17
N TYR A 84 5.71 1.83 -0.86
CA TYR A 84 4.55 1.70 0.00
C TYR A 84 4.46 2.85 1.01
N TRP A 85 3.32 2.93 1.68
CA TRP A 85 3.09 3.86 2.78
C TRP A 85 2.98 3.10 4.12
N SER A 86 3.82 3.47 5.07
CA SER A 86 3.73 2.96 6.44
C SER A 86 2.75 3.79 7.25
N ARG A 87 1.63 3.20 7.64
CA ARG A 87 0.60 3.87 8.47
C ARG A 87 1.12 4.22 9.86
N SER A 88 1.94 3.37 10.47
CA SER A 88 2.49 3.57 11.81
C SER A 88 3.60 4.64 11.84
N ARG A 89 4.48 4.64 10.82
CA ARG A 89 5.58 5.61 10.72
C ARG A 89 5.17 6.88 9.97
N LYS A 90 4.00 6.89 9.35
CA LYS A 90 3.49 7.98 8.49
C LYS A 90 4.54 8.41 7.45
N GLY A 91 5.10 7.44 6.74
CA GLY A 91 6.16 7.68 5.78
C GLY A 91 6.20 6.69 4.63
N LEU A 92 6.78 7.14 3.53
CA LEU A 92 7.09 6.30 2.38
C LEU A 92 8.21 5.33 2.72
N TRP A 93 8.17 4.16 2.12
CA TRP A 93 9.27 3.21 2.16
C TRP A 93 9.34 2.39 0.87
N ARG A 94 10.55 2.17 0.39
CA ARG A 94 10.83 1.29 -0.73
C ARG A 94 11.10 -0.12 -0.21
N LYS A 95 10.41 -1.09 -0.78
CA LYS A 95 10.61 -2.48 -0.38
C LYS A 95 12.04 -2.93 -0.67
N GLY A 96 12.69 -3.49 0.34
CA GLY A 96 14.05 -4.01 0.22
C GLY A 96 15.16 -2.96 0.32
N GLU A 97 14.86 -1.71 0.62
CA GLU A 97 15.86 -0.64 0.74
C GLU A 97 16.97 -0.98 1.75
N THR A 98 16.62 -1.59 2.88
CA THR A 98 17.56 -2.02 3.92
C THR A 98 17.90 -3.49 3.81
N SER A 99 16.93 -4.35 3.48
CA SER A 99 17.08 -5.80 3.52
C SER A 99 17.64 -6.43 2.23
N GLY A 100 17.62 -5.68 1.12
CA GLY A 100 17.99 -6.21 -0.20
C GLY A 100 16.88 -7.03 -0.89
N GLN A 101 15.77 -7.35 -0.21
CA GLN A 101 14.61 -8.00 -0.80
C GLN A 101 13.75 -6.99 -1.56
N THR A 102 14.33 -6.39 -2.60
CA THR A 102 13.65 -5.43 -3.48
C THR A 102 12.51 -6.09 -4.24
N GLN A 103 11.57 -5.30 -4.69
CA GLN A 103 10.46 -5.77 -5.52
C GLN A 103 10.44 -4.98 -6.83
N THR A 104 10.86 -5.63 -7.91
CA THR A 104 10.74 -5.08 -9.27
C THR A 104 9.35 -5.38 -9.79
N VAL A 105 8.58 -4.33 -10.07
CA VAL A 105 7.20 -4.44 -10.53
C VAL A 105 7.17 -4.76 -12.01
N LYS A 106 6.49 -5.84 -12.39
CA LYS A 106 6.28 -6.29 -13.78
C LYS A 106 4.94 -5.89 -14.33
N GLU A 107 3.92 -5.87 -13.46
CA GLU A 107 2.56 -5.51 -13.83
C GLU A 107 1.84 -4.94 -12.60
N ILE A 108 1.01 -3.92 -12.83
CA ILE A 108 0.04 -3.44 -11.84
C ILE A 108 -1.34 -3.65 -12.45
N ARG A 109 -2.20 -4.33 -11.72
CA ARG A 109 -3.64 -4.42 -12.02
C ARG A 109 -4.42 -3.64 -10.98
N ILE A 110 -5.57 -3.18 -11.38
CA ILE A 110 -6.52 -2.52 -10.49
C ILE A 110 -7.85 -3.26 -10.58
N ASP A 111 -8.62 -3.31 -9.51
CA ASP A 111 -9.92 -3.97 -9.50
C ASP A 111 -11.00 -3.14 -10.21
N CYS A 112 -12.23 -3.64 -10.26
CA CYS A 112 -13.29 -3.08 -11.10
C CYS A 112 -13.67 -1.64 -10.73
N ASP A 113 -13.73 -1.29 -9.46
CA ASP A 113 -14.07 0.07 -9.00
C ASP A 113 -12.83 0.91 -8.63
N GLN A 114 -11.65 0.39 -8.93
CA GLN A 114 -10.35 1.02 -8.79
C GLN A 114 -10.02 1.42 -7.35
N ASP A 115 -10.38 0.60 -6.37
CA ASP A 115 -10.06 0.83 -4.95
C ASP A 115 -9.07 -0.18 -4.35
N ALA A 116 -8.56 -1.14 -5.15
CA ALA A 116 -7.51 -2.07 -4.74
C ALA A 116 -6.51 -2.35 -5.88
N LEU A 117 -5.23 -2.47 -5.52
CA LEU A 117 -4.13 -2.75 -6.44
C LEU A 117 -3.63 -4.19 -6.29
N LEU A 118 -3.30 -4.82 -7.42
CA LEU A 118 -2.56 -6.07 -7.49
C LEU A 118 -1.22 -5.82 -8.19
N LEU A 119 -0.12 -5.93 -7.45
CA LEU A 119 1.23 -5.83 -8.00
C LEU A 119 1.80 -7.22 -8.27
N LYS A 120 2.29 -7.44 -9.48
CA LYS A 120 3.09 -8.63 -9.81
C LYS A 120 4.56 -8.24 -9.81
N VAL A 121 5.35 -8.86 -8.96
CA VAL A 121 6.74 -8.46 -8.72
C VAL A 121 7.70 -9.63 -8.86
N GLU A 122 8.93 -9.31 -9.24
CA GLU A 122 10.10 -10.16 -8.98
C GLU A 122 10.76 -9.70 -7.68
N VAL A 123 10.98 -10.64 -6.76
CA VAL A 123 11.64 -10.36 -5.48
C VAL A 123 13.13 -10.59 -5.61
N GLY A 124 13.91 -9.59 -5.26
CA GLY A 124 15.38 -9.69 -5.20
C GLY A 124 15.88 -10.43 -3.96
N GLY A 125 17.20 -10.48 -3.79
CA GLY A 125 17.84 -11.14 -2.67
C GLY A 125 17.57 -12.65 -2.67
N ASP A 126 17.10 -13.21 -1.56
CA ASP A 126 16.76 -14.63 -1.41
C ASP A 126 15.35 -15.00 -1.87
N GLY A 127 14.61 -14.04 -2.45
CA GLY A 127 13.26 -14.23 -2.92
C GLY A 127 12.17 -14.13 -1.84
N GLY A 128 12.54 -13.84 -0.59
CA GLY A 128 11.59 -13.70 0.52
C GLY A 128 11.04 -12.30 0.66
N ALA A 129 9.72 -12.16 0.74
CA ALA A 129 9.06 -10.87 0.93
C ALA A 129 8.83 -10.51 2.41
N CYS A 130 8.78 -11.50 3.28
CA CYS A 130 8.48 -11.32 4.70
C CYS A 130 9.73 -10.93 5.51
N HIS A 131 9.61 -9.88 6.36
CA HIS A 131 10.70 -9.47 7.26
C HIS A 131 11.06 -10.53 8.32
N VAL A 132 10.12 -11.44 8.66
CA VAL A 132 10.37 -12.55 9.59
C VAL A 132 11.22 -13.66 8.96
N GLY A 133 11.47 -13.59 7.64
CA GLY A 133 12.33 -14.53 6.93
C GLY A 133 11.60 -15.59 6.12
N TYR A 134 10.30 -15.45 5.91
CA TYR A 134 9.51 -16.32 5.03
C TYR A 134 9.38 -15.73 3.62
N ARG A 135 9.05 -16.60 2.66
CA ARG A 135 8.78 -16.16 1.29
C ARG A 135 7.57 -15.25 1.25
N SER A 136 6.46 -15.66 1.85
CA SER A 136 5.23 -14.88 1.97
C SER A 136 5.03 -14.39 3.40
N CYS A 137 4.33 -13.26 3.56
CA CYS A 137 3.81 -12.83 4.86
C CYS A 137 2.66 -13.72 5.36
N PHE A 138 2.06 -14.50 4.47
CA PHE A 138 0.96 -15.43 4.76
C PHE A 138 1.44 -16.85 5.04
N TYR A 139 2.51 -17.00 5.79
CA TYR A 139 3.19 -18.26 6.10
C TYR A 139 2.53 -19.11 7.19
N ARG A 140 1.37 -18.68 7.71
CA ARG A 140 0.58 -19.41 8.71
C ARG A 140 -0.88 -19.48 8.29
N SER A 141 -1.51 -20.59 8.60
CA SER A 141 -2.94 -20.79 8.39
C SER A 141 -3.73 -20.79 9.69
N VAL A 142 -4.97 -20.39 9.61
CA VAL A 142 -5.98 -20.53 10.66
C VAL A 142 -6.77 -21.81 10.38
N PRO A 143 -6.88 -22.77 11.31
CA PRO A 143 -7.77 -23.91 11.15
C PRO A 143 -9.22 -23.47 11.01
N ILE A 144 -9.95 -24.11 10.11
CA ILE A 144 -11.38 -23.85 9.88
C ILE A 144 -12.19 -25.12 10.20
N GLY A 145 -13.46 -24.94 10.54
CA GLY A 145 -14.42 -26.01 10.83
C GLY A 145 -14.73 -26.22 12.31
N PRO A 146 -15.61 -27.17 12.66
CA PRO A 146 -16.15 -27.36 14.01
C PRO A 146 -15.12 -27.72 15.09
N ALA A 147 -13.97 -28.32 14.69
CA ALA A 147 -12.89 -28.70 15.59
C ALA A 147 -12.00 -27.52 16.03
N SER A 148 -12.30 -26.29 15.61
CA SER A 148 -11.47 -25.10 15.83
C SER A 148 -11.82 -24.32 17.10
N ALA A 149 -12.27 -24.98 18.15
CA ALA A 149 -12.69 -24.34 19.40
C ALA A 149 -11.55 -23.53 20.11
N SER A 150 -10.29 -23.80 19.74
CA SER A 150 -9.14 -23.01 20.18
C SER A 150 -8.10 -23.00 19.06
N PRO A 151 -8.26 -22.13 18.04
CA PRO A 151 -7.44 -22.19 16.83
C PRO A 151 -6.01 -21.71 17.11
N ALA A 152 -5.07 -22.64 17.17
CA ALA A 152 -3.66 -22.32 17.07
C ALA A 152 -3.25 -22.17 15.60
N LEU A 153 -2.43 -21.15 15.29
CA LEU A 153 -1.90 -20.97 13.96
C LEU A 153 -0.97 -22.13 13.57
N ARG A 154 -1.11 -22.61 12.34
CA ARG A 154 -0.25 -23.65 11.76
C ARG A 154 0.71 -23.03 10.76
N PHE A 155 2.00 -23.35 10.89
CA PHE A 155 3.00 -22.92 9.91
C PHE A 155 2.85 -23.77 8.65
N VAL A 156 2.71 -23.10 7.48
CA VAL A 156 2.56 -23.73 6.16
C VAL A 156 3.79 -23.54 5.29
N GLU A 157 4.76 -22.74 5.75
CA GLU A 157 6.04 -22.51 5.07
C GLU A 157 7.21 -22.68 6.03
N ARG A 158 8.41 -22.86 5.47
CA ARG A 158 9.67 -22.82 6.20
C ARG A 158 10.37 -21.48 6.00
N LYS A 159 11.12 -21.02 6.99
CA LYS A 159 11.95 -19.83 6.83
C LYS A 159 13.01 -20.05 5.77
N LEU A 160 13.26 -19.00 4.98
CA LEU A 160 14.37 -18.91 4.03
C LEU A 160 15.63 -18.39 4.71
N ARG A 161 15.48 -17.55 5.75
CA ARG A 161 16.55 -16.92 6.53
C ARG A 161 16.05 -16.54 7.93
N ASP A 162 16.98 -16.11 8.78
CA ASP A 162 16.61 -15.45 10.03
C ASP A 162 15.98 -14.09 9.73
N GLY A 163 14.93 -13.75 10.47
CA GLY A 163 14.21 -12.49 10.31
C GLY A 163 15.06 -11.29 10.71
N HIS A 164 14.80 -10.14 10.07
CA HIS A 164 15.34 -8.88 10.55
C HIS A 164 14.55 -8.45 11.79
N LYS A 165 15.26 -8.03 12.83
CA LYS A 165 14.62 -7.34 13.96
C LYS A 165 14.15 -5.98 13.45
N HIS A 166 12.92 -5.61 13.80
CA HIS A 166 12.50 -4.23 13.66
C HIS A 166 13.30 -3.38 14.67
N ASP A 167 14.11 -2.48 14.16
CA ASP A 167 14.66 -1.39 14.95
C ASP A 167 13.58 -0.32 15.17
#